data_cbb08bc60f2b3ceeb54e8cdaa8ce5cea
#
_entry.id   cbb08bc60f2b3ceeb54e8cdaa8ce5cea
#
_cell.length_a   1.000
_cell.length_b   1.000
_cell.length_c   1.000
_cell.angle_alpha   90.00
_cell.angle_beta   90.00
_cell.angle_gamma   90.00
#
_symmetry.space_group_name_H-M   'P 1'
#
loop_
_entity.id
_entity.type
_entity.pdbx_description
1 polymer ?
#
loop_
_entity_poly.entity_id
_entity_poly.type
_entity_poly.pdbx_seq_one_letter_code
_entity_poly.pdbx_strand_id
1 'polypeptide(L)'
;MRGDGEVWHIVEAKRDDGTPTTFQIRELDPKKHLDRIFVVEMPYPTTDSSRLPDAASYRKLQRFEEQWLDPALTTLGWELVGSKTEDGSFFLYMYGAADPEQLVEKLSPFDAALGFFNDHDPEWAEYATLRELLEQARAMKQYDEKPWRAPAKKRKAAPKKKATGTPRPKKRKPRTRAK
;
A
#
# COMPACT_ATOMS: atom_id res chain seq x y z
N MET A 1 3.39 -6.32 -5.94
CA MET A 1 4.51 -5.38 -6.24
C MET A 1 4.05 -4.45 -7.35
N ARG A 2 3.81 -3.17 -7.06
CA ARG A 2 3.48 -2.21 -8.11
C ARG A 2 4.66 -2.17 -9.08
N GLY A 3 4.38 -2.38 -10.39
CA GLY A 3 5.42 -2.63 -11.40
C GLY A 3 6.27 -1.40 -11.68
N ASP A 4 7.55 -1.60 -12.02
CA ASP A 4 8.39 -0.53 -12.55
C ASP A 4 7.75 0.01 -13.85
N GLY A 5 7.40 1.28 -13.87
CA GLY A 5 6.74 1.95 -15.00
C GLY A 5 5.26 2.26 -14.80
N GLU A 6 4.63 1.85 -13.69
CA GLU A 6 3.26 2.25 -13.37
C GLU A 6 3.22 3.70 -12.86
N VAL A 7 2.34 4.50 -13.45
CA VAL A 7 2.12 5.88 -13.03
C VAL A 7 0.93 5.94 -12.09
N TRP A 8 1.16 6.38 -10.88
CA TRP A 8 0.15 6.55 -9.85
C TRP A 8 0.02 8.02 -9.45
N HIS A 9 -1.20 8.48 -9.32
CA HIS A 9 -1.54 9.84 -8.94
C HIS A 9 -2.25 9.86 -7.59
N ILE A 10 -1.92 10.82 -6.74
CA ILE A 10 -2.60 11.03 -5.46
C ILE A 10 -3.47 12.27 -5.59
N VAL A 11 -4.75 12.12 -5.30
CA VAL A 11 -5.73 13.20 -5.28
C VAL A 11 -6.29 13.31 -3.86
N GLU A 12 -6.15 14.48 -3.26
CA GLU A 12 -6.78 14.80 -1.99
C GLU A 12 -8.08 15.57 -2.23
N ALA A 13 -9.15 15.12 -1.62
CA ALA A 13 -10.47 15.74 -1.70
C ALA A 13 -11.09 15.86 -0.31
N LYS A 14 -12.23 16.53 -0.25
CA LYS A 14 -13.07 16.57 0.95
C LYS A 14 -14.50 16.25 0.55
N ARG A 15 -15.18 15.51 1.39
CA ARG A 15 -16.62 15.29 1.30
C ARG A 15 -17.37 16.56 1.67
N ASP A 16 -18.68 16.57 1.42
CA ASP A 16 -19.56 17.71 1.77
C ASP A 16 -19.56 18.02 3.25
N ASP A 17 -19.36 17.02 4.12
CA ASP A 17 -19.24 17.15 5.56
C ASP A 17 -17.84 17.64 6.02
N GLY A 18 -16.91 17.87 5.07
CA GLY A 18 -15.55 18.28 5.33
C GLY A 18 -14.58 17.15 5.65
N THR A 19 -15.04 15.90 5.72
CA THR A 19 -14.18 14.72 5.96
C THR A 19 -13.16 14.56 4.82
N PRO A 20 -11.86 14.45 5.13
CA PRO A 20 -10.85 14.27 4.10
C PRO A 20 -10.97 12.89 3.43
N THR A 21 -10.74 12.87 2.15
CA THR A 21 -10.71 11.66 1.32
C THR A 21 -9.45 11.69 0.46
N THR A 22 -8.74 10.59 0.38
CA THR A 22 -7.56 10.46 -0.48
C THR A 22 -7.79 9.36 -1.51
N PHE A 23 -7.54 9.67 -2.77
CA PHE A 23 -7.54 8.71 -3.86
C PHE A 23 -6.12 8.46 -4.34
N GLN A 24 -5.82 7.21 -4.67
CA GLN A 24 -4.67 6.85 -5.48
C GLN A 24 -5.19 6.23 -6.77
N ILE A 25 -4.83 6.79 -7.90
CA ILE A 25 -5.40 6.43 -9.20
C ILE A 25 -4.24 6.03 -10.10
N ARG A 26 -4.29 4.81 -10.63
CA ARG A 26 -3.33 4.32 -11.61
C ARG A 26 -3.72 4.82 -13.00
N GLU A 27 -2.78 5.41 -13.71
CA GLU A 27 -2.99 5.79 -15.10
C GLU A 27 -2.78 4.58 -16.01
N LEU A 28 -3.85 4.12 -16.64
CA LEU A 28 -3.82 3.00 -17.57
C LEU A 28 -4.97 3.10 -18.58
N ASP A 29 -4.87 2.37 -19.67
CA ASP A 29 -5.95 2.25 -20.64
C ASP A 29 -6.86 1.08 -20.28
N PRO A 30 -8.21 1.28 -20.32
CA PRO A 30 -9.18 0.23 -20.10
C PRO A 30 -8.97 -0.97 -21.05
N LYS A 31 -9.03 -2.18 -20.50
CA LYS A 31 -8.85 -3.43 -21.23
C LYS A 31 -10.19 -4.15 -21.38
N LYS A 32 -10.73 -4.20 -22.57
CA LYS A 32 -12.07 -4.77 -22.87
C LYS A 32 -12.32 -6.19 -22.36
N HIS A 33 -11.25 -6.98 -22.16
CA HIS A 33 -11.37 -8.34 -21.64
C HIS A 33 -11.41 -8.41 -20.12
N LEU A 34 -11.18 -7.30 -19.42
CA LEU A 34 -11.33 -7.19 -17.97
C LEU A 34 -12.64 -6.45 -17.69
N ASP A 35 -13.73 -7.19 -17.74
CA ASP A 35 -15.09 -6.66 -17.76
C ASP A 35 -15.81 -6.70 -16.39
N ARG A 36 -15.08 -7.06 -15.36
CA ARG A 36 -15.58 -7.10 -13.98
C ARG A 36 -14.79 -6.19 -13.07
N ILE A 37 -15.53 -5.44 -12.26
CA ILE A 37 -14.95 -4.72 -11.13
C ILE A 37 -15.04 -5.55 -9.86
N PHE A 38 -13.99 -5.47 -9.06
CA PHE A 38 -13.97 -6.01 -7.70
C PHE A 38 -13.40 -4.95 -6.75
N VAL A 39 -14.09 -4.73 -5.64
CA VAL A 39 -13.67 -3.77 -4.61
C VAL A 39 -13.49 -4.50 -3.30
N VAL A 40 -12.33 -4.31 -2.68
CA VAL A 40 -12.08 -4.75 -1.30
C VAL A 40 -12.20 -3.55 -0.39
N GLU A 41 -13.04 -3.66 0.63
CA GLU A 41 -13.08 -2.73 1.75
C GLU A 41 -12.31 -3.31 2.92
N MET A 42 -11.36 -2.55 3.45
CA MET A 42 -10.63 -2.90 4.67
C MET A 42 -10.83 -1.80 5.71
N PRO A 43 -11.61 -2.04 6.76
CA PRO A 43 -11.85 -1.06 7.81
C PRO A 43 -10.61 -0.85 8.68
N TYR A 44 -10.46 0.39 9.18
CA TYR A 44 -9.45 0.76 10.16
C TYR A 44 -10.06 1.59 11.31
N PRO A 45 -9.46 1.57 12.52
CA PRO A 45 -9.90 2.39 13.63
C PRO A 45 -9.70 3.88 13.34
N THR A 46 -10.73 4.67 13.56
CA THR A 46 -10.63 6.15 13.54
C THR A 46 -10.32 6.65 14.94
N THR A 47 -9.14 7.24 15.14
CA THR A 47 -8.65 7.64 16.45
C THR A 47 -8.78 9.15 16.73
N ASP A 48 -9.02 9.94 15.69
CA ASP A 48 -9.14 11.38 15.79
C ASP A 48 -10.25 11.94 14.88
N SER A 49 -10.45 13.26 14.95
CA SER A 49 -11.48 13.96 14.18
C SER A 49 -11.20 14.01 12.67
N SER A 50 -9.97 13.74 12.23
CA SER A 50 -9.65 13.67 10.81
C SER A 50 -10.20 12.41 10.17
N ARG A 51 -10.47 11.36 10.98
CA ARG A 51 -10.91 10.04 10.55
C ARG A 51 -9.98 9.38 9.53
N LEU A 52 -8.75 9.87 9.41
CA LEU A 52 -7.70 9.29 8.58
C LEU A 52 -7.02 8.12 9.30
N PRO A 53 -6.42 7.18 8.55
CA PRO A 53 -5.74 6.04 9.13
C PRO A 53 -4.45 6.46 9.81
N ASP A 54 -4.17 5.84 10.95
CA ASP A 54 -2.89 5.97 11.63
C ASP A 54 -1.78 5.15 10.96
N ALA A 55 -0.56 5.30 11.45
CA ALA A 55 0.58 4.56 10.94
C ALA A 55 0.48 3.04 11.11
N ALA A 56 -0.31 2.55 12.07
CA ALA A 56 -0.53 1.11 12.26
C ALA A 56 -1.48 0.56 11.19
N SER A 57 -2.54 1.31 10.89
CA SER A 57 -3.51 1.00 9.83
C SER A 57 -2.83 0.96 8.45
N TYR A 58 -1.97 1.95 8.14
CA TYR A 58 -1.20 1.91 6.89
C TYR A 58 -0.24 0.71 6.81
N ARG A 59 0.42 0.33 7.90
CA ARG A 59 1.25 -0.88 7.91
C ARG A 59 0.44 -2.16 7.71
N LYS A 60 -0.79 -2.21 8.25
CA LYS A 60 -1.70 -3.35 8.05
C LYS A 60 -2.13 -3.44 6.59
N LEU A 61 -2.49 -2.30 5.98
CA LEU A 61 -2.82 -2.21 4.55
C LEU A 61 -1.63 -2.69 3.69
N GLN A 62 -0.43 -2.16 3.93
CA GLN A 62 0.76 -2.54 3.17
C GLN A 62 1.05 -4.04 3.27
N ARG A 63 0.90 -4.64 4.48
CA ARG A 63 1.04 -6.09 4.66
C ARG A 63 -0.01 -6.87 3.88
N PHE A 64 -1.26 -6.38 3.87
CA PHE A 64 -2.34 -6.97 3.07
C PHE A 64 -2.01 -6.92 1.58
N GLU A 65 -1.62 -5.76 1.07
CA GLU A 65 -1.25 -5.59 -0.34
C GLU A 65 -0.09 -6.52 -0.73
N GLU A 66 1.01 -6.50 0.02
CA GLU A 66 2.24 -7.24 -0.34
C GLU A 66 2.09 -8.77 -0.20
N GLN A 67 1.35 -9.25 0.79
CA GLN A 67 1.35 -10.69 1.14
C GLN A 67 0.11 -11.42 0.64
N TRP A 68 -0.98 -10.71 0.35
CA TRP A 68 -2.25 -11.32 -0.01
C TRP A 68 -2.77 -10.80 -1.35
N LEU A 69 -2.92 -9.48 -1.49
CA LEU A 69 -3.54 -8.90 -2.67
C LEU A 69 -2.66 -9.07 -3.92
N ASP A 70 -1.43 -8.57 -3.93
CA ASP A 70 -0.54 -8.66 -5.10
C ASP A 70 -0.34 -10.09 -5.62
N PRO A 71 -0.11 -11.12 -4.75
CA PRO A 71 -0.04 -12.51 -5.22
C PRO A 71 -1.36 -13.03 -5.80
N ALA A 72 -2.51 -12.64 -5.21
CA ALA A 72 -3.81 -13.03 -5.72
C ALA A 72 -4.10 -12.41 -7.08
N LEU A 73 -3.87 -11.10 -7.22
CA LEU A 73 -4.05 -10.38 -8.48
C LEU A 73 -3.18 -10.97 -9.60
N THR A 74 -1.90 -11.20 -9.31
CA THR A 74 -0.96 -11.80 -10.28
C THR A 74 -1.41 -13.19 -10.71
N THR A 75 -1.89 -14.02 -9.77
CA THR A 75 -2.30 -15.39 -10.07
C THR A 75 -3.58 -15.45 -10.91
N LEU A 76 -4.52 -14.55 -10.65
CA LEU A 76 -5.86 -14.55 -11.25
C LEU A 76 -6.01 -13.58 -12.42
N GLY A 77 -4.98 -12.80 -12.74
CA GLY A 77 -5.00 -11.82 -13.83
C GLY A 77 -5.89 -10.61 -13.56
N TRP A 78 -6.03 -10.22 -12.30
CA TRP A 78 -6.69 -8.98 -11.91
C TRP A 78 -5.70 -7.82 -11.86
N GLU A 79 -6.17 -6.60 -12.12
CA GLU A 79 -5.35 -5.38 -12.10
C GLU A 79 -5.89 -4.38 -11.08
N LEU A 80 -5.05 -3.95 -10.14
CA LEU A 80 -5.36 -2.85 -9.24
C LEU A 80 -5.32 -1.53 -10.03
N VAL A 81 -6.43 -0.79 -10.02
CA VAL A 81 -6.59 0.46 -10.79
C VAL A 81 -6.65 1.69 -9.92
N GLY A 82 -6.98 1.55 -8.66
CA GLY A 82 -7.05 2.65 -7.73
C GLY A 82 -7.32 2.22 -6.30
N SER A 83 -7.20 3.19 -5.40
CA SER A 83 -7.65 3.05 -4.03
C SER A 83 -8.27 4.35 -3.54
N LYS A 84 -9.19 4.23 -2.57
CA LYS A 84 -9.78 5.35 -1.85
C LYS A 84 -9.60 5.12 -0.36
N THR A 85 -9.25 6.17 0.36
CA THR A 85 -9.15 6.18 1.82
C THR A 85 -10.10 7.23 2.34
N GLU A 86 -11.12 6.81 3.06
CA GLU A 86 -12.08 7.72 3.67
C GLU A 86 -12.74 7.08 4.88
N ASP A 87 -13.05 7.88 5.87
CA ASP A 87 -14.04 7.63 6.92
C ASP A 87 -13.92 6.26 7.62
N GLY A 88 -12.71 5.79 7.87
CA GLY A 88 -12.49 4.52 8.57
C GLY A 88 -12.33 3.30 7.67
N SER A 89 -12.30 3.47 6.35
CA SER A 89 -12.11 2.37 5.40
C SER A 89 -11.11 2.69 4.29
N PHE A 90 -10.34 1.67 3.91
CA PHE A 90 -9.61 1.62 2.65
C PHE A 90 -10.45 0.86 1.63
N PHE A 91 -10.61 1.40 0.44
CA PHE A 91 -11.25 0.75 -0.70
C PHE A 91 -10.21 0.52 -1.78
N LEU A 92 -10.08 -0.71 -2.27
CA LEU A 92 -9.14 -1.09 -3.30
C LEU A 92 -9.94 -1.56 -4.52
N TYR A 93 -9.76 -0.89 -5.66
CA TYR A 93 -10.52 -1.10 -6.90
C TYR A 93 -9.69 -1.90 -7.89
N MET A 94 -10.23 -2.99 -8.39
CA MET A 94 -9.58 -3.90 -9.31
C MET A 94 -10.48 -4.25 -10.48
N TYR A 95 -9.86 -4.51 -11.64
CA TYR A 95 -10.56 -5.06 -12.80
C TYR A 95 -9.95 -6.40 -13.21
N GLY A 96 -10.81 -7.32 -13.64
CA GLY A 96 -10.42 -8.66 -14.05
C GLY A 96 -11.49 -9.38 -14.86
N ALA A 97 -11.13 -10.57 -15.36
CA ALA A 97 -12.05 -11.47 -16.06
C ALA A 97 -12.33 -12.76 -15.30
N ALA A 98 -11.49 -13.09 -14.31
CA ALA A 98 -11.65 -14.30 -13.51
C ALA A 98 -12.88 -14.20 -12.59
N ASP A 99 -13.33 -15.35 -12.08
CA ASP A 99 -14.40 -15.42 -11.12
C ASP A 99 -14.04 -14.67 -9.82
N PRO A 100 -14.85 -13.67 -9.40
CA PRO A 100 -14.61 -12.92 -8.17
C PRO A 100 -14.53 -13.78 -6.92
N GLU A 101 -15.24 -14.92 -6.87
CA GLU A 101 -15.20 -15.84 -5.71
C GLU A 101 -13.80 -16.36 -5.45
N GLN A 102 -12.97 -16.54 -6.49
CA GLN A 102 -11.59 -16.95 -6.33
C GLN A 102 -10.73 -15.88 -5.63
N LEU A 103 -11.03 -14.60 -5.83
CA LEU A 103 -10.40 -13.52 -5.06
C LEU A 103 -10.84 -13.57 -3.60
N VAL A 104 -12.14 -13.73 -3.34
CA VAL A 104 -12.66 -13.86 -1.97
C VAL A 104 -11.97 -15.00 -1.23
N GLU A 105 -11.84 -16.18 -1.84
CA GLU A 105 -11.13 -17.32 -1.22
C GLU A 105 -9.68 -16.99 -0.87
N LYS A 106 -8.98 -16.31 -1.78
CA LYS A 106 -7.55 -15.97 -1.57
C LYS A 106 -7.35 -14.89 -0.52
N LEU A 107 -8.29 -13.96 -0.38
CA LEU A 107 -8.15 -12.80 0.51
C LEU A 107 -8.77 -13.01 1.89
N SER A 108 -9.82 -13.84 2.00
CA SER A 108 -10.55 -14.09 3.25
C SER A 108 -9.70 -14.60 4.42
N PRO A 109 -8.59 -15.36 4.23
CA PRO A 109 -7.74 -15.77 5.34
C PRO A 109 -6.94 -14.62 5.99
N PHE A 110 -6.95 -13.42 5.42
CA PHE A 110 -6.30 -12.28 6.05
C PHE A 110 -7.03 -11.88 7.34
N ASP A 111 -6.26 -11.57 8.39
CA ASP A 111 -6.78 -11.21 9.71
C ASP A 111 -7.35 -9.77 9.73
N ALA A 112 -8.47 -9.58 9.02
CA ALA A 112 -9.27 -8.37 9.02
C ALA A 112 -10.72 -8.70 8.62
N ALA A 113 -11.67 -7.88 9.08
CA ALA A 113 -13.05 -7.93 8.57
C ALA A 113 -13.10 -7.25 7.20
N LEU A 114 -12.80 -8.01 6.13
CA LEU A 114 -12.85 -7.48 4.77
C LEU A 114 -14.28 -7.47 4.25
N GLY A 115 -14.68 -6.36 3.61
CA GLY A 115 -15.86 -6.28 2.76
C GLY A 115 -15.47 -6.56 1.31
N PHE A 116 -16.35 -7.23 0.57
CA PHE A 116 -16.17 -7.51 -0.85
C PHE A 116 -17.39 -7.08 -1.64
N PHE A 117 -17.14 -6.36 -2.71
CA PHE A 117 -18.15 -5.96 -3.69
C PHE A 117 -17.63 -6.30 -5.08
N ASN A 118 -18.51 -6.81 -5.96
CA ASN A 118 -18.16 -7.05 -7.35
C ASN A 118 -19.37 -6.77 -8.24
N ASP A 119 -19.09 -6.37 -9.49
CA ASP A 119 -20.12 -6.15 -10.50
C ASP A 119 -19.53 -6.39 -11.90
N HIS A 120 -20.41 -6.47 -12.89
CA HIS A 120 -20.05 -6.49 -14.30
C HIS A 120 -19.98 -5.05 -14.82
N ASP A 121 -18.77 -4.59 -15.15
CA ASP A 121 -18.49 -3.22 -15.60
C ASP A 121 -17.61 -3.23 -16.87
N PRO A 122 -18.13 -3.66 -18.03
CA PRO A 122 -17.39 -3.78 -19.27
C PRO A 122 -16.94 -2.42 -19.84
N GLU A 123 -17.60 -1.34 -19.46
CA GLU A 123 -17.27 0.02 -19.88
C GLU A 123 -16.29 0.71 -18.93
N TRP A 124 -15.89 0.06 -17.84
CA TRP A 124 -15.00 0.61 -16.83
C TRP A 124 -15.52 1.92 -16.20
N ALA A 125 -16.83 1.99 -15.94
CA ALA A 125 -17.50 3.19 -15.48
C ALA A 125 -16.98 3.70 -14.14
N GLU A 126 -16.68 2.80 -13.18
CA GLU A 126 -16.07 3.18 -11.90
C GLU A 126 -14.66 3.75 -12.09
N TYR A 127 -13.86 3.14 -12.96
CA TYR A 127 -12.53 3.68 -13.27
C TYR A 127 -12.62 5.03 -14.01
N ALA A 128 -13.60 5.21 -14.90
CA ALA A 128 -13.83 6.49 -15.56
C ALA A 128 -14.15 7.59 -14.54
N THR A 129 -14.95 7.27 -13.50
CA THR A 129 -15.23 8.19 -12.39
C THR A 129 -13.96 8.59 -11.63
N LEU A 130 -13.08 7.62 -11.34
CA LEU A 130 -11.78 7.92 -10.73
C LEU A 130 -10.90 8.81 -11.61
N ARG A 131 -10.91 8.57 -12.92
CA ARG A 131 -10.18 9.42 -13.89
C ARG A 131 -10.73 10.84 -13.96
N GLU A 132 -12.03 11.01 -13.92
CA GLU A 132 -12.66 12.35 -13.89
C GLU A 132 -12.21 13.14 -12.66
N LEU A 133 -12.11 12.51 -11.47
CA LEU A 133 -11.57 13.15 -10.28
C LEU A 133 -10.12 13.61 -10.49
N LEU A 134 -9.29 12.79 -11.14
CA LEU A 134 -7.92 13.14 -11.47
C LEU A 134 -7.85 14.34 -12.42
N GLU A 135 -8.68 14.36 -13.47
CA GLU A 135 -8.71 15.47 -14.42
C GLU A 135 -9.21 16.77 -13.76
N GLN A 136 -10.22 16.68 -12.89
CA GLN A 136 -10.69 17.82 -12.10
C GLN A 136 -9.57 18.36 -11.18
N ALA A 137 -8.84 17.48 -10.49
CA ALA A 137 -7.72 17.88 -9.64
C ALA A 137 -6.59 18.55 -10.44
N ARG A 138 -6.27 18.03 -11.62
CA ARG A 138 -5.32 18.63 -12.56
C ARG A 138 -5.76 20.03 -13.00
N ALA A 139 -7.02 20.20 -13.35
CA ALA A 139 -7.58 21.49 -13.76
C ALA A 139 -7.54 22.53 -12.64
N MET A 140 -7.74 22.12 -11.40
CA MET A 140 -7.67 23.01 -10.22
C MET A 140 -6.24 23.28 -9.72
N LYS A 141 -5.20 22.71 -10.36
CA LYS A 141 -3.80 22.75 -9.88
C LYS A 141 -3.62 22.22 -8.44
N GLN A 142 -4.52 21.37 -7.97
CA GLN A 142 -4.46 20.72 -6.65
C GLN A 142 -3.73 19.38 -6.71
N TYR A 143 -3.04 19.13 -7.79
CA TYR A 143 -2.40 17.88 -8.09
C TYR A 143 -0.91 17.92 -7.77
N ASP A 144 -0.43 16.99 -6.96
CA ASP A 144 1.00 16.80 -6.69
C ASP A 144 1.52 15.62 -7.54
N GLU A 145 2.31 15.93 -8.57
CA GLU A 145 2.94 14.95 -9.47
C GLU A 145 4.02 14.09 -8.80
N LYS A 146 3.95 13.88 -7.50
CA LYS A 146 4.93 12.99 -6.88
C LYS A 146 4.65 11.55 -7.29
N PRO A 147 5.56 10.91 -8.05
CA PRO A 147 5.44 9.49 -8.27
C PRO A 147 5.43 8.80 -6.89
N TRP A 148 4.41 7.99 -6.64
CA TRP A 148 4.37 7.22 -5.43
C TRP A 148 5.67 6.42 -5.31
N ARG A 149 6.45 6.72 -4.30
CA ARG A 149 7.60 5.90 -3.93
C ARG A 149 7.18 5.07 -2.74
N ALA A 150 7.18 3.76 -2.91
CA ALA A 150 7.08 2.86 -1.77
C ALA A 150 8.02 3.34 -0.67
N PRO A 151 7.58 3.36 0.60
CA PRO A 151 8.43 3.81 1.69
C PRO A 151 9.75 3.04 1.63
N ALA A 152 10.85 3.76 1.47
CA ALA A 152 12.17 3.17 1.27
C ALA A 152 12.42 2.14 2.38
N LYS A 153 12.59 0.87 2.01
CA LYS A 153 12.98 -0.19 2.95
C LYS A 153 14.21 0.34 3.69
N LYS A 154 14.06 0.74 4.95
CA LYS A 154 15.19 1.12 5.79
C LYS A 154 16.15 -0.06 5.74
N ARG A 155 17.26 0.07 4.99
CA ARG A 155 18.35 -0.91 5.00
C ARG A 155 18.71 -1.10 6.45
N LYS A 156 18.41 -2.30 6.99
CA LYS A 156 18.90 -2.68 8.31
C LYS A 156 20.40 -2.43 8.29
N ALA A 157 20.86 -1.46 9.10
CA ALA A 157 22.28 -1.20 9.24
C ALA A 157 22.94 -2.53 9.59
N ALA A 158 23.92 -2.94 8.79
CA ALA A 158 24.66 -4.16 9.05
C ALA A 158 25.21 -4.08 10.50
N PRO A 159 25.12 -5.15 11.29
CA PRO A 159 25.63 -5.14 12.65
C PRO A 159 27.11 -4.77 12.61
N LYS A 160 27.49 -3.66 13.25
CA LYS A 160 28.89 -3.28 13.42
C LYS A 160 29.59 -4.47 14.10
N LYS A 161 30.48 -5.15 13.38
CA LYS A 161 31.37 -6.15 13.94
C LYS A 161 32.09 -5.49 15.09
N LYS A 162 31.82 -5.91 16.32
CA LYS A 162 32.62 -5.55 17.48
C LYS A 162 34.05 -6.02 17.19
N ALA A 163 34.95 -5.07 17.07
CA ALA A 163 36.38 -5.37 17.01
C ALA A 163 36.74 -6.10 18.30
N THR A 164 37.09 -7.38 18.19
CA THR A 164 37.67 -8.16 19.27
C THR A 164 39.03 -7.55 19.57
N GLY A 165 39.06 -6.77 20.66
CA GLY A 165 40.31 -6.20 21.16
C GLY A 165 41.28 -7.32 21.56
N THR A 166 42.38 -7.37 20.86
CA THR A 166 43.52 -8.24 21.21
C THR A 166 43.97 -7.95 22.63
N PRO A 167 44.11 -8.94 23.51
CA PRO A 167 44.57 -8.69 24.88
C PRO A 167 46.04 -8.26 24.88
N ARG A 168 46.29 -7.08 25.43
CA ARG A 168 47.62 -6.48 25.60
C ARG A 168 48.45 -7.34 26.57
N PRO A 169 49.69 -7.76 26.24
CA PRO A 169 50.51 -8.60 27.13
C PRO A 169 50.90 -7.84 28.40
N LYS A 170 50.61 -8.44 29.54
CA LYS A 170 51.01 -7.91 30.85
C LYS A 170 52.53 -7.90 30.98
N LYS A 171 53.14 -6.73 31.16
CA LYS A 171 54.56 -6.56 31.51
C LYS A 171 54.84 -7.27 32.85
N ARG A 172 55.75 -8.27 32.84
CA ARG A 172 56.33 -8.92 34.05
C ARG A 172 57.20 -7.92 34.81
N LYS A 173 56.94 -7.71 36.09
CA LYS A 173 57.81 -6.97 36.99
C LYS A 173 59.09 -7.81 37.30
N PRO A 174 60.26 -7.18 37.37
CA PRO A 174 61.51 -7.89 37.76
C PRO A 174 61.50 -8.27 39.25
N ARG A 175 61.88 -9.49 39.53
CA ARG A 175 62.07 -10.03 40.89
C ARG A 175 63.35 -9.46 41.47
N THR A 176 63.25 -8.62 42.48
CA THR A 176 64.38 -8.21 43.33
C THR A 176 64.82 -9.38 44.21
N ARG A 177 66.11 -9.72 44.12
CA ARG A 177 66.79 -10.73 44.93
C ARG A 177 67.32 -10.02 46.22
N ALA A 178 66.84 -10.42 47.38
CA ALA A 178 67.44 -10.00 48.68
C ALA A 178 68.53 -10.98 49.11
N LYS A 179 69.54 -10.39 49.62
CA LYS A 179 70.67 -11.13 50.33
C LYS A 179 70.19 -11.66 51.66
#